data_4dd13881d65f480626cddec94488ceab
#
_entry.id   4dd13881d65f480626cddec94488ceab
#
_cell.length_a   1.000
_cell.length_b   1.000
_cell.length_c   1.000
_cell.angle_alpha   90.00
_cell.angle_beta   90.00
_cell.angle_gamma   90.00
#
_symmetry.space_group_name_H-M   'P 1'
#
loop_
_entity.id
_entity.type
_entity.pdbx_description
1 polymer ?
#
loop_
_entity_poly.entity_id
_entity_poly.type
_entity_poly.pdbx_seq_one_letter_code
_entity_poly.pdbx_strand_id
1 'polypeptide(L)'
;SVYNRAVDKKLVRYVPRLFEHVYTGTRADRKKALEASDIGCLVRETEMSLQAGNSPNTRQKTKIFFVLMFMLRGIPFVDLAYLHKRDLQGNTLSYRRRKTGRALTVSLTPEAMQMVRMIANKDKDSPYLFPILQSEEGTEAAYREYQSALRAFNQRLAVLRQCLGMQSALSSYAARHTWATMAYHCEIHPGIISEAMGHSSITVTETYLKPFSNRKIDEANQKVISFVKNEGYPV
;
A
#
# COMPACT_ATOMS: atom_id res chain seq x y z
N SER A 1 -22.66 -7.15 -0.87
CA SER A 1 -22.32 -8.34 -1.68
C SER A 1 -23.27 -8.44 -2.89
N VAL A 2 -22.88 -9.22 -3.91
CA VAL A 2 -23.72 -9.43 -5.10
C VAL A 2 -25.08 -10.05 -4.69
N TYR A 3 -25.05 -10.99 -3.76
CA TYR A 3 -26.27 -11.63 -3.23
C TYR A 3 -27.24 -10.60 -2.59
N ASN A 4 -26.76 -9.73 -1.71
CA ASN A 4 -27.63 -8.72 -1.07
C ASN A 4 -28.26 -7.79 -2.14
N ARG A 5 -27.48 -7.37 -3.15
CA ARG A 5 -28.01 -6.60 -4.27
C ARG A 5 -29.06 -7.35 -5.09
N ALA A 6 -28.91 -8.66 -5.26
CA ALA A 6 -29.90 -9.49 -5.95
C ALA A 6 -31.18 -9.63 -5.13
N VAL A 7 -31.07 -9.76 -3.80
CA VAL A 7 -32.21 -9.75 -2.88
C VAL A 7 -32.92 -8.39 -2.92
N ASP A 8 -32.19 -7.29 -2.79
CA ASP A 8 -32.73 -5.92 -2.83
C ASP A 8 -33.50 -5.65 -4.14
N LYS A 9 -32.99 -6.20 -5.26
CA LYS A 9 -33.64 -6.14 -6.57
C LYS A 9 -34.73 -7.19 -6.80
N LYS A 10 -35.08 -7.99 -5.77
CA LYS A 10 -36.05 -9.07 -5.84
C LYS A 10 -35.75 -10.14 -6.90
N LEU A 11 -34.50 -10.28 -7.32
CA LEU A 11 -34.06 -11.30 -8.30
C LEU A 11 -33.91 -12.69 -7.63
N VAL A 12 -33.65 -12.73 -6.33
CA VAL A 12 -33.56 -13.95 -5.52
C VAL A 12 -34.26 -13.73 -4.20
N ARG A 13 -34.78 -14.84 -3.60
CA ARG A 13 -35.33 -14.77 -2.25
C ARG A 13 -34.22 -14.69 -1.21
N TYR A 14 -34.47 -13.94 -0.15
CA TYR A 14 -33.56 -13.92 0.99
C TYR A 14 -33.57 -15.30 1.68
N VAL A 15 -32.38 -15.86 1.85
CA VAL A 15 -32.17 -17.10 2.63
C VAL A 15 -31.35 -16.72 3.86
N PRO A 16 -31.91 -16.87 5.07
CA PRO A 16 -31.15 -16.61 6.29
C PRO A 16 -29.91 -17.49 6.37
N ARG A 17 -28.79 -16.89 6.80
CA ARG A 17 -27.54 -17.62 7.06
C ARG A 17 -26.98 -18.40 5.85
N LEU A 18 -27.32 -18.00 4.61
CA LEU A 18 -26.86 -18.68 3.38
C LEU A 18 -25.35 -18.94 3.33
N PHE A 19 -24.55 -18.09 3.98
CA PHE A 19 -23.09 -18.18 4.03
C PHE A 19 -22.54 -18.60 5.39
N GLU A 20 -23.35 -19.13 6.30
CA GLU A 20 -22.94 -19.50 7.66
C GLU A 20 -21.80 -20.53 7.67
N HIS A 21 -21.83 -21.49 6.73
CA HIS A 21 -20.79 -22.51 6.59
C HIS A 21 -19.74 -22.19 5.52
N VAL A 22 -19.83 -21.01 4.90
CA VAL A 22 -18.83 -20.58 3.92
C VAL A 22 -17.73 -19.81 4.65
N TYR A 23 -16.52 -20.33 4.62
CA TYR A 23 -15.36 -19.64 5.16
C TYR A 23 -15.15 -18.31 4.40
N THR A 24 -15.46 -17.19 5.06
CA THR A 24 -15.28 -15.84 4.51
C THR A 24 -14.05 -15.14 5.07
N GLY A 25 -13.32 -15.77 5.98
CA GLY A 25 -12.13 -15.24 6.60
C GLY A 25 -10.89 -15.45 5.71
N THR A 26 -10.02 -14.47 5.70
CA THR A 26 -8.66 -14.63 5.18
C THR A 26 -7.80 -15.23 6.28
N ARG A 27 -7.30 -16.46 6.11
CA ARG A 27 -6.22 -16.95 6.97
C ARG A 27 -5.02 -16.05 6.77
N ALA A 28 -4.58 -15.39 7.84
CA ALA A 28 -3.36 -14.57 7.86
C ALA A 28 -2.08 -15.43 7.83
N ASP A 29 -2.11 -16.60 7.18
CA ASP A 29 -1.10 -17.65 7.28
C ASP A 29 0.19 -17.37 6.50
N ARG A 30 0.26 -16.27 5.73
CA ARG A 30 1.49 -15.93 5.00
C ARG A 30 1.96 -14.52 5.34
N LYS A 31 3.17 -14.43 5.88
CA LYS A 31 3.90 -13.17 5.99
C LYS A 31 4.01 -12.54 4.59
N LYS A 32 3.25 -11.49 4.35
CA LYS A 32 3.29 -10.73 3.07
C LYS A 32 4.18 -9.50 3.18
N ALA A 33 4.54 -9.10 4.39
CA ALA A 33 5.46 -8.00 4.64
C ALA A 33 6.91 -8.48 4.43
N LEU A 34 7.71 -7.62 3.81
CA LEU A 34 9.15 -7.80 3.72
C LEU A 34 9.80 -7.55 5.08
N GLU A 35 10.95 -8.14 5.31
CA GLU A 35 11.80 -7.79 6.44
C GLU A 35 12.41 -6.38 6.26
N ALA A 36 12.74 -5.71 7.36
CA ALA A 36 13.28 -4.35 7.31
C ALA A 36 14.58 -4.24 6.48
N SER A 37 15.42 -5.28 6.53
CA SER A 37 16.63 -5.38 5.72
C SER A 37 16.33 -5.38 4.22
N ASP A 38 15.33 -6.16 3.80
CA ASP A 38 14.95 -6.32 2.40
C ASP A 38 14.42 -5.01 1.82
N ILE A 39 13.46 -4.37 2.51
CA ILE A 39 12.91 -3.08 2.04
C ILE A 39 13.98 -1.98 2.10
N GLY A 40 14.83 -1.97 3.13
CA GLY A 40 15.94 -1.03 3.26
C GLY A 40 16.96 -1.16 2.11
N CYS A 41 17.26 -2.38 1.67
CA CYS A 41 18.10 -2.64 0.50
C CYS A 41 17.45 -2.07 -0.78
N LEU A 42 16.17 -2.37 -1.02
CA LEU A 42 15.42 -1.87 -2.18
C LEU A 42 15.40 -0.33 -2.23
N VAL A 43 15.19 0.33 -1.09
CA VAL A 43 15.19 1.80 -1.00
C VAL A 43 16.56 2.35 -1.35
N ARG A 44 17.63 1.91 -0.67
CA ARG A 44 19.01 2.39 -0.93
C ARG A 44 19.46 2.19 -2.38
N GLU A 45 19.24 1.00 -2.94
CA GLU A 45 19.60 0.73 -4.34
C GLU A 45 18.79 1.59 -5.33
N THR A 46 17.55 1.93 -4.97
CA THR A 46 16.73 2.81 -5.79
C THR A 46 17.28 4.21 -5.74
N GLU A 47 17.61 4.74 -4.56
CA GLU A 47 18.22 6.08 -4.39
C GLU A 47 19.56 6.20 -5.11
N MET A 48 20.43 5.19 -5.01
CA MET A 48 21.69 5.16 -5.77
C MET A 48 21.44 5.21 -7.29
N SER A 49 20.44 4.49 -7.78
CA SER A 49 20.06 4.50 -9.20
C SER A 49 19.54 5.86 -9.66
N LEU A 50 18.85 6.60 -8.77
CA LEU A 50 18.36 7.95 -9.04
C LEU A 50 19.52 8.94 -9.18
N GLN A 51 20.53 8.84 -8.31
CA GLN A 51 21.71 9.71 -8.34
C GLN A 51 22.54 9.52 -9.62
N ALA A 52 22.56 8.32 -10.20
CA ALA A 52 23.26 8.04 -11.45
C ALA A 52 22.68 8.75 -12.68
N GLY A 53 21.47 9.33 -12.61
CA GLY A 53 20.87 10.19 -13.63
C GLY A 53 20.47 9.50 -14.94
N ASN A 54 20.67 8.21 -15.07
CA ASN A 54 20.37 7.46 -16.29
C ASN A 54 18.86 7.18 -16.44
N SER A 55 18.38 7.11 -17.67
CA SER A 55 17.01 6.69 -17.95
C SER A 55 16.79 5.24 -17.46
N PRO A 56 15.77 5.00 -16.58
CA PRO A 56 15.62 3.70 -15.95
C PRO A 56 15.16 2.65 -16.96
N ASN A 57 15.82 1.49 -16.96
CA ASN A 57 15.38 0.31 -17.67
C ASN A 57 14.13 -0.32 -16.99
N THR A 58 13.55 -1.33 -17.62
CA THR A 58 12.31 -1.98 -17.12
C THR A 58 12.44 -2.52 -15.69
N ARG A 59 13.60 -3.11 -15.32
CA ARG A 59 13.84 -3.61 -13.96
C ARG A 59 13.92 -2.46 -12.96
N GLN A 60 14.63 -1.41 -13.29
CA GLN A 60 14.73 -0.20 -12.46
C GLN A 60 13.36 0.47 -12.29
N LYS A 61 12.58 0.61 -13.37
CA LYS A 61 11.19 1.12 -13.27
C LYS A 61 10.34 0.28 -12.34
N THR A 62 10.44 -1.04 -12.41
CA THR A 62 9.69 -1.96 -11.53
C THR A 62 10.07 -1.75 -10.06
N LYS A 63 11.37 -1.61 -9.77
CA LYS A 63 11.90 -1.32 -8.43
C LYS A 63 11.42 0.04 -7.94
N ILE A 64 11.54 1.09 -8.77
CA ILE A 64 11.08 2.45 -8.43
C ILE A 64 9.58 2.44 -8.10
N PHE A 65 8.73 1.81 -8.91
CA PHE A 65 7.29 1.72 -8.63
C PHE A 65 7.01 1.03 -7.30
N PHE A 66 7.71 -0.06 -6.99
CA PHE A 66 7.52 -0.78 -5.74
C PHE A 66 7.93 0.07 -4.52
N VAL A 67 9.11 0.69 -4.58
CA VAL A 67 9.61 1.57 -3.50
C VAL A 67 8.70 2.80 -3.35
N LEU A 68 8.27 3.40 -4.45
CA LEU A 68 7.33 4.52 -4.42
C LEU A 68 6.00 4.13 -3.77
N MET A 69 5.45 2.95 -4.09
CA MET A 69 4.25 2.44 -3.43
C MET A 69 4.45 2.33 -1.90
N PHE A 70 5.61 1.88 -1.45
CA PHE A 70 5.94 1.83 -0.03
C PHE A 70 6.03 3.25 0.57
N MET A 71 6.77 4.18 -0.05
CA MET A 71 6.94 5.55 0.45
C MET A 71 5.64 6.35 0.46
N LEU A 72 4.68 6.03 -0.41
CA LEU A 72 3.34 6.59 -0.43
C LEU A 72 2.37 5.87 0.53
N ARG A 73 2.86 5.46 1.70
CA ARG A 73 2.09 4.81 2.77
C ARG A 73 1.41 3.52 2.34
N GLY A 74 2.06 2.76 1.48
CA GLY A 74 1.53 1.51 0.94
C GLY A 74 0.35 1.73 -0.01
N ILE A 75 0.43 2.71 -0.90
CA ILE A 75 -0.60 2.93 -1.94
C ILE A 75 -0.79 1.65 -2.76
N PRO A 76 -2.03 1.15 -2.95
CA PRO A 76 -2.27 0.01 -3.81
C PRO A 76 -1.97 0.32 -5.28
N PHE A 77 -1.54 -0.69 -6.04
CA PHE A 77 -1.25 -0.53 -7.45
C PHE A 77 -2.45 0.01 -8.26
N VAL A 78 -3.68 -0.34 -7.87
CA VAL A 78 -4.87 0.20 -8.52
C VAL A 78 -4.99 1.71 -8.33
N ASP A 79 -4.77 2.21 -7.11
CA ASP A 79 -4.84 3.65 -6.85
C ASP A 79 -3.69 4.36 -7.59
N LEU A 80 -2.46 3.78 -7.57
CA LEU A 80 -1.31 4.31 -8.29
C LEU A 80 -1.55 4.40 -9.80
N ALA A 81 -2.16 3.37 -10.41
CA ALA A 81 -2.40 3.31 -11.85
C ALA A 81 -3.37 4.39 -12.34
N TYR A 82 -4.33 4.78 -11.51
CA TYR A 82 -5.35 5.77 -11.83
C TYR A 82 -5.03 7.18 -11.31
N LEU A 83 -3.83 7.44 -10.77
CA LEU A 83 -3.44 8.80 -10.39
C LEU A 83 -3.38 9.69 -11.62
N HIS A 84 -3.97 10.87 -11.52
CA HIS A 84 -3.89 11.92 -12.53
C HIS A 84 -2.75 12.90 -12.22
N LYS A 85 -2.27 13.60 -13.26
CA LYS A 85 -1.28 14.67 -13.10
C LYS A 85 -1.75 15.79 -12.16
N ARG A 86 -3.06 16.09 -12.19
CA ARG A 86 -3.71 17.11 -11.33
C ARG A 86 -3.72 16.71 -9.83
N ASP A 87 -3.58 15.42 -9.52
CA ASP A 87 -3.58 14.94 -8.13
C ASP A 87 -2.27 15.28 -7.41
N LEU A 88 -1.21 15.61 -8.17
CA LEU A 88 0.07 16.04 -7.65
C LEU A 88 0.23 17.56 -7.78
N GLN A 89 0.25 18.26 -6.66
CA GLN A 89 0.44 19.71 -6.59
C GLN A 89 1.67 20.01 -5.71
N GLY A 90 2.70 20.57 -6.32
CA GLY A 90 3.98 20.75 -5.65
C GLY A 90 4.55 19.39 -5.21
N ASN A 91 4.71 19.20 -3.91
CA ASN A 91 5.13 17.93 -3.30
C ASN A 91 3.98 17.19 -2.60
N THR A 92 2.73 17.58 -2.85
CA THR A 92 1.55 17.01 -2.19
C THR A 92 0.73 16.22 -3.20
N LEU A 93 0.50 14.94 -2.90
CA LEU A 93 -0.34 14.03 -3.66
C LEU A 93 -1.69 13.88 -2.94
N SER A 94 -2.79 14.30 -3.59
CA SER A 94 -4.16 14.19 -3.06
C SER A 94 -5.01 13.32 -3.98
N TYR A 95 -5.54 12.21 -3.47
CA TYR A 95 -6.32 11.26 -4.26
C TYR A 95 -7.42 10.59 -3.44
N ARG A 96 -8.37 9.95 -4.11
CA ARG A 96 -9.39 9.10 -3.48
C ARG A 96 -9.10 7.63 -3.68
N ARG A 97 -9.14 6.88 -2.58
CA ARG A 97 -9.02 5.41 -2.62
C ARG A 97 -10.14 4.81 -3.46
N ARG A 98 -9.80 4.06 -4.50
CA ARG A 98 -10.80 3.43 -5.38
C ARG A 98 -11.68 2.41 -4.66
N LYS A 99 -11.13 1.69 -3.68
CA LYS A 99 -11.88 0.67 -2.94
C LYS A 99 -12.83 1.25 -1.90
N THR A 100 -12.48 2.34 -1.23
CA THR A 100 -13.21 2.87 -0.06
C THR A 100 -13.77 4.27 -0.27
N GLY A 101 -13.38 4.98 -1.33
CA GLY A 101 -13.76 6.36 -1.59
C GLY A 101 -13.10 7.40 -0.65
N ARG A 102 -12.28 6.96 0.33
CA ARG A 102 -11.62 7.88 1.27
C ARG A 102 -10.64 8.79 0.55
N ALA A 103 -10.70 10.08 0.85
CA ALA A 103 -9.71 11.05 0.41
C ALA A 103 -8.44 10.88 1.25
N LEU A 104 -7.29 10.90 0.60
CA LEU A 104 -5.97 10.81 1.20
C LEU A 104 -5.09 11.92 0.64
N THR A 105 -4.28 12.51 1.52
CA THR A 105 -3.26 13.49 1.16
C THR A 105 -1.92 13.03 1.71
N VAL A 106 -0.92 12.96 0.84
CA VAL A 106 0.43 12.49 1.15
C VAL A 106 1.44 13.54 0.72
N SER A 107 2.22 14.06 1.68
CA SER A 107 3.38 14.88 1.36
C SER A 107 4.54 13.97 0.94
N LEU A 108 5.09 14.20 -0.25
CA LEU A 108 6.19 13.43 -0.82
C LEU A 108 7.52 13.96 -0.29
N THR A 109 8.42 13.04 0.06
CA THR A 109 9.81 13.38 0.34
C THR A 109 10.54 13.78 -0.96
N PRO A 110 11.69 14.47 -0.88
CA PRO A 110 12.48 14.80 -2.06
C PRO A 110 12.81 13.59 -2.94
N GLU A 111 13.14 12.44 -2.32
CA GLU A 111 13.46 11.19 -2.99
C GLU A 111 12.22 10.62 -3.71
N ALA A 112 11.06 10.62 -3.05
CA ALA A 112 9.81 10.19 -3.67
C ALA A 112 9.44 11.09 -4.86
N MET A 113 9.64 12.40 -4.74
CA MET A 113 9.45 13.36 -5.86
C MET A 113 10.40 13.09 -7.02
N GLN A 114 11.66 12.75 -6.75
CA GLN A 114 12.62 12.37 -7.79
C GLN A 114 12.19 11.09 -8.50
N MET A 115 11.72 10.08 -7.75
CA MET A 115 11.15 8.85 -8.32
C MET A 115 9.95 9.15 -9.22
N VAL A 116 9.01 9.97 -8.75
CA VAL A 116 7.85 10.39 -9.56
C VAL A 116 8.31 11.02 -10.87
N ARG A 117 9.20 12.01 -10.83
CA ARG A 117 9.71 12.71 -12.03
C ARG A 117 10.36 11.74 -13.02
N MET A 118 11.07 10.74 -12.54
CA MET A 118 11.79 9.77 -13.38
C MET A 118 10.84 8.84 -14.15
N ILE A 119 9.71 8.46 -13.56
CA ILE A 119 8.76 7.50 -14.14
C ILE A 119 7.43 8.13 -14.55
N ALA A 120 7.27 9.46 -14.40
CA ALA A 120 6.07 10.17 -14.79
C ALA A 120 5.75 9.99 -16.28
N ASN A 121 4.48 10.08 -16.60
CA ASN A 121 4.01 10.06 -17.98
C ASN A 121 4.44 11.34 -18.70
N LYS A 122 5.21 11.15 -19.76
CA LYS A 122 5.74 12.25 -20.59
C LYS A 122 4.76 12.71 -21.67
N ASP A 123 3.76 11.91 -21.97
CA ASP A 123 2.67 12.28 -22.88
C ASP A 123 1.85 13.40 -22.26
N LYS A 124 1.84 14.57 -22.91
CA LYS A 124 1.15 15.78 -22.41
C LYS A 124 -0.37 15.65 -22.48
N ASP A 125 -0.88 14.89 -23.41
CA ASP A 125 -2.31 14.71 -23.67
C ASP A 125 -2.93 13.67 -22.71
N SER A 126 -2.11 12.80 -22.15
CA SER A 126 -2.57 11.84 -21.15
C SER A 126 -2.84 12.52 -19.80
N PRO A 127 -4.00 12.30 -19.18
CA PRO A 127 -4.31 12.82 -17.85
C PRO A 127 -3.57 12.11 -16.74
N TYR A 128 -3.09 10.87 -16.98
CA TYR A 128 -2.50 10.01 -15.96
C TYR A 128 -1.09 10.45 -15.56
N LEU A 129 -0.81 10.37 -14.26
CA LEU A 129 0.51 10.71 -13.70
C LEU A 129 1.60 9.72 -14.15
N PHE A 130 1.24 8.44 -14.28
CA PHE A 130 2.14 7.38 -14.73
C PHE A 130 1.65 6.76 -16.04
N PRO A 131 2.56 6.28 -16.91
CA PRO A 131 2.20 5.67 -18.19
C PRO A 131 1.76 4.21 -18.02
N ILE A 132 0.72 3.99 -17.21
CA ILE A 132 0.15 2.67 -16.92
C ILE A 132 -1.15 2.46 -17.71
N LEU A 133 -1.97 3.52 -17.80
CA LEU A 133 -3.24 3.53 -18.51
C LEU A 133 -3.17 4.52 -19.66
N GLN A 134 -3.92 4.22 -20.72
CA GLN A 134 -4.09 5.08 -21.90
C GLN A 134 -5.56 5.43 -22.13
N SER A 135 -6.46 4.47 -21.88
CA SER A 135 -7.89 4.63 -22.08
C SER A 135 -8.54 5.50 -20.99
N GLU A 136 -9.66 6.11 -21.33
CA GLU A 136 -10.43 6.97 -20.42
C GLU A 136 -10.89 6.22 -19.16
N GLU A 137 -10.77 6.89 -18.02
CA GLU A 137 -11.20 6.34 -16.73
C GLU A 137 -12.70 5.98 -16.73
N GLY A 138 -13.03 4.84 -16.13
CA GLY A 138 -14.41 4.32 -16.07
C GLY A 138 -14.78 3.40 -17.23
N THR A 139 -13.95 3.32 -18.27
CA THR A 139 -14.16 2.41 -19.40
C THR A 139 -13.70 1.00 -19.12
N GLU A 140 -14.27 0.02 -19.83
CA GLU A 140 -13.82 -1.38 -19.78
C GLU A 140 -12.38 -1.52 -20.29
N ALA A 141 -12.00 -0.71 -21.28
CA ALA A 141 -10.64 -0.69 -21.82
C ALA A 141 -9.62 -0.31 -20.74
N ALA A 142 -9.84 0.77 -20.01
CA ALA A 142 -8.96 1.17 -18.89
C ALA A 142 -8.87 0.09 -17.80
N TYR A 143 -9.98 -0.61 -17.53
CA TYR A 143 -9.98 -1.73 -16.57
C TYR A 143 -9.15 -2.91 -17.06
N ARG A 144 -9.24 -3.27 -18.34
CA ARG A 144 -8.42 -4.34 -18.95
C ARG A 144 -6.94 -3.98 -18.97
N GLU A 145 -6.61 -2.73 -19.31
CA GLU A 145 -5.24 -2.20 -19.24
C GLU A 145 -4.67 -2.31 -17.82
N TYR A 146 -5.43 -1.86 -16.81
CA TYR A 146 -5.04 -2.00 -15.40
C TYR A 146 -4.76 -3.46 -15.02
N GLN A 147 -5.66 -4.39 -15.37
CA GLN A 147 -5.48 -5.80 -15.04
C GLN A 147 -4.23 -6.39 -15.72
N SER A 148 -3.99 -6.02 -16.97
CA SER A 148 -2.79 -6.46 -17.71
C SER A 148 -1.53 -5.88 -17.08
N ALA A 149 -1.53 -4.58 -16.76
CA ALA A 149 -0.42 -3.90 -16.10
C ALA A 149 -0.11 -4.52 -14.73
N LEU A 150 -1.13 -4.82 -13.93
CA LEU A 150 -0.96 -5.46 -12.62
C LEU A 150 -0.32 -6.86 -12.74
N ARG A 151 -0.79 -7.68 -13.68
CA ARG A 151 -0.19 -9.00 -13.94
C ARG A 151 1.27 -8.87 -14.34
N ALA A 152 1.56 -8.01 -15.31
CA ALA A 152 2.91 -7.76 -15.78
C ALA A 152 3.82 -7.20 -14.68
N PHE A 153 3.31 -6.32 -13.83
CA PHE A 153 4.04 -5.77 -12.70
C PHE A 153 4.41 -6.86 -11.68
N ASN A 154 3.46 -7.71 -11.29
CA ASN A 154 3.72 -8.82 -10.37
C ASN A 154 4.69 -9.86 -10.95
N GLN A 155 4.64 -10.16 -12.25
CA GLN A 155 5.62 -11.02 -12.92
C GLN A 155 7.03 -10.43 -12.84
N ARG A 156 7.18 -9.13 -13.14
CA ARG A 156 8.47 -8.43 -13.02
C ARG A 156 8.99 -8.37 -11.59
N LEU A 157 8.10 -8.21 -10.61
CA LEU A 157 8.46 -8.29 -9.19
C LEU A 157 8.96 -9.69 -8.79
N ALA A 158 8.36 -10.76 -9.34
CA ALA A 158 8.82 -12.12 -9.09
C ALA A 158 10.24 -12.34 -9.66
N VAL A 159 10.53 -11.82 -10.86
CA VAL A 159 11.88 -11.85 -11.44
C VAL A 159 12.86 -11.02 -10.61
N LEU A 160 12.46 -9.81 -10.19
CA LEU A 160 13.29 -8.95 -9.34
C LEU A 160 13.64 -9.64 -8.02
N ARG A 161 12.67 -10.30 -7.37
CA ARG A 161 12.89 -11.13 -6.19
C ARG A 161 13.99 -12.17 -6.38
N GLN A 162 13.93 -12.92 -7.48
CA GLN A 162 14.93 -13.95 -7.80
C GLN A 162 16.33 -13.34 -7.98
N CYS A 163 16.42 -12.23 -8.72
CA CYS A 163 17.68 -11.52 -8.93
C CYS A 163 18.32 -10.99 -7.65
N LEU A 164 17.51 -10.64 -6.65
CA LEU A 164 17.96 -10.13 -5.36
C LEU A 164 18.13 -11.23 -4.31
N GLY A 165 17.85 -12.49 -4.62
CA GLY A 165 17.94 -13.61 -3.68
C GLY A 165 16.99 -13.51 -2.48
N MET A 166 15.90 -12.71 -2.60
CA MET A 166 14.98 -12.48 -1.49
C MET A 166 14.12 -13.71 -1.20
N GLN A 167 14.01 -14.07 0.07
CA GLN A 167 13.17 -15.19 0.52
C GLN A 167 11.69 -14.79 0.55
N SER A 168 11.39 -13.57 0.96
CA SER A 168 10.02 -13.05 1.04
C SER A 168 9.40 -12.85 -0.34
N ALA A 169 8.11 -13.13 -0.48
CA ALA A 169 7.41 -12.93 -1.74
C ALA A 169 7.28 -11.43 -2.07
N LEU A 170 7.81 -11.02 -3.22
CA LEU A 170 7.70 -9.66 -3.71
C LEU A 170 6.47 -9.56 -4.64
N SER A 171 5.48 -8.77 -4.23
CA SER A 171 4.26 -8.53 -5.00
C SER A 171 3.78 -7.09 -4.79
N SER A 172 2.93 -6.60 -5.67
CA SER A 172 2.34 -5.26 -5.54
C SER A 172 1.64 -5.04 -4.18
N TYR A 173 1.12 -6.11 -3.58
CA TYR A 173 0.47 -6.03 -2.28
C TYR A 173 1.47 -6.05 -1.11
N ALA A 174 2.68 -6.58 -1.33
CA ALA A 174 3.74 -6.64 -0.31
C ALA A 174 4.17 -5.22 0.15
N ALA A 175 4.24 -4.23 -0.75
CA ALA A 175 4.57 -2.85 -0.40
C ALA A 175 3.66 -2.31 0.71
N ARG A 176 2.34 -2.55 0.58
CA ARG A 176 1.34 -2.11 1.56
C ARG A 176 1.45 -2.84 2.89
N HIS A 177 1.64 -4.17 2.85
CA HIS A 177 1.86 -4.95 4.06
C HIS A 177 3.12 -4.53 4.78
N THR A 178 4.21 -4.31 4.03
CA THR A 178 5.49 -3.88 4.58
C THR A 178 5.36 -2.53 5.27
N TRP A 179 4.71 -1.54 4.62
CA TRP A 179 4.52 -0.24 5.24
C TRP A 179 3.73 -0.33 6.55
N ALA A 180 2.61 -1.06 6.57
CA ALA A 180 1.79 -1.23 7.77
C ALA A 180 2.57 -1.92 8.90
N THR A 181 3.31 -2.99 8.57
CA THR A 181 4.11 -3.73 9.54
C THR A 181 5.27 -2.90 10.08
N MET A 182 5.97 -2.13 9.22
CA MET A 182 7.06 -1.25 9.66
C MET A 182 6.52 -0.11 10.53
N ALA A 183 5.40 0.52 10.15
CA ALA A 183 4.76 1.55 10.94
C ALA A 183 4.40 1.04 12.35
N TYR A 184 3.88 -0.19 12.44
CA TYR A 184 3.58 -0.83 13.71
C TYR A 184 4.84 -1.13 14.54
N HIS A 185 5.93 -1.60 13.91
CA HIS A 185 7.21 -1.79 14.58
C HIS A 185 7.83 -0.48 15.05
N CYS A 186 7.55 0.63 14.38
CA CYS A 186 7.89 1.99 14.83
C CYS A 186 6.96 2.53 15.92
N GLU A 187 6.10 1.70 16.50
CA GLU A 187 5.16 2.03 17.58
C GLU A 187 4.13 3.11 17.19
N ILE A 188 3.87 3.30 15.89
CA ILE A 188 2.82 4.20 15.42
C ILE A 188 1.46 3.62 15.78
N HIS A 189 0.60 4.45 16.37
CA HIS A 189 -0.72 4.04 16.82
C HIS A 189 -1.55 3.44 15.66
N PRO A 190 -2.22 2.27 15.86
CA PRO A 190 -3.00 1.60 14.80
C PRO A 190 -4.06 2.48 14.13
N GLY A 191 -4.65 3.42 14.86
CA GLY A 191 -5.56 4.44 14.31
C GLY A 191 -4.90 5.31 13.24
N ILE A 192 -3.67 5.80 13.51
CA ILE A 192 -2.89 6.59 12.55
C ILE A 192 -2.55 5.75 11.32
N ILE A 193 -2.15 4.48 11.51
CA ILE A 193 -1.88 3.55 10.41
C ILE A 193 -3.14 3.35 9.56
N SER A 194 -4.30 3.15 10.21
CA SER A 194 -5.60 2.98 9.56
C SER A 194 -5.97 4.20 8.68
N GLU A 195 -5.83 5.39 9.23
CA GLU A 195 -6.09 6.64 8.51
C GLU A 195 -5.11 6.86 7.36
N ALA A 196 -3.82 6.72 7.62
CA ALA A 196 -2.77 6.87 6.62
C ALA A 196 -2.93 5.94 5.41
N MET A 197 -3.47 4.74 5.65
CA MET A 197 -3.75 3.75 4.60
C MET A 197 -5.16 3.88 3.98
N GLY A 198 -6.01 4.73 4.52
CA GLY A 198 -7.39 4.89 4.06
C GLY A 198 -8.24 3.63 4.26
N HIS A 199 -8.10 2.94 5.39
CA HIS A 199 -8.96 1.82 5.74
C HIS A 199 -10.33 2.29 6.19
N SER A 200 -11.36 1.48 5.96
CA SER A 200 -12.74 1.79 6.39
C SER A 200 -12.94 1.61 7.89
N SER A 201 -12.13 0.77 8.54
CA SER A 201 -12.12 0.55 10.00
C SER A 201 -10.73 0.18 10.48
N ILE A 202 -10.48 0.34 11.78
CA ILE A 202 -9.24 -0.05 12.44
C ILE A 202 -9.03 -1.58 12.39
N THR A 203 -10.12 -2.36 12.46
CA THR A 203 -10.10 -3.82 12.38
C THR A 203 -9.43 -4.33 11.11
N VAL A 204 -9.57 -3.61 9.98
CA VAL A 204 -8.84 -3.93 8.75
C VAL A 204 -7.34 -3.76 8.95
N THR A 205 -6.91 -2.79 9.75
CA THR A 205 -5.48 -2.55 10.06
C THR A 205 -4.94 -3.66 10.95
N GLU A 206 -5.69 -4.11 11.93
CA GLU A 206 -5.30 -5.17 12.86
C GLU A 206 -4.92 -6.48 12.16
N THR A 207 -5.50 -6.76 11.00
CA THR A 207 -5.11 -7.94 10.18
C THR A 207 -3.65 -7.91 9.71
N TYR A 208 -3.00 -6.75 9.72
CA TYR A 208 -1.58 -6.59 9.38
C TYR A 208 -0.68 -6.67 10.61
N LEU A 209 -1.24 -6.50 11.80
CA LEU A 209 -0.49 -6.38 13.04
C LEU A 209 -0.29 -7.76 13.66
N LYS A 210 0.95 -8.03 14.12
CA LYS A 210 1.25 -9.22 14.91
C LYS A 210 1.05 -8.90 16.40
N PRO A 211 0.65 -9.88 17.22
CA PRO A 211 0.69 -9.73 18.67
C PRO A 211 2.08 -9.28 19.14
N PHE A 212 2.12 -8.42 20.13
CA PHE A 212 3.37 -8.05 20.78
C PHE A 212 3.95 -9.25 21.55
N SER A 213 5.27 -9.30 21.67
CA SER A 213 5.93 -10.23 22.57
C SER A 213 5.64 -9.85 24.02
N ASN A 214 5.60 -10.85 24.92
CA ASN A 214 5.40 -10.61 26.35
C ASN A 214 6.41 -9.57 26.90
N ARG A 215 7.66 -9.62 26.47
CA ARG A 215 8.67 -8.64 26.85
C ARG A 215 8.24 -7.18 26.54
N LYS A 216 7.71 -6.92 25.33
CA LYS A 216 7.22 -5.58 24.97
C LYS A 216 6.00 -5.16 25.80
N ILE A 217 5.13 -6.09 26.14
CA ILE A 217 3.99 -5.85 27.02
C ILE A 217 4.47 -5.47 28.42
N ASP A 218 5.47 -6.19 28.94
CA ASP A 218 6.07 -5.90 30.25
C ASP A 218 6.80 -4.57 30.27
N GLU A 219 7.57 -4.23 29.21
CA GLU A 219 8.22 -2.94 29.05
C GLU A 219 7.19 -1.79 29.02
N ALA A 220 6.08 -1.96 28.32
CA ALA A 220 4.99 -0.99 28.28
C ALA A 220 4.34 -0.82 29.68
N ASN A 221 4.10 -1.92 30.39
CA ASN A 221 3.58 -1.87 31.77
C ASN A 221 4.52 -1.13 32.72
N GLN A 222 5.84 -1.35 32.61
CA GLN A 222 6.83 -0.62 33.41
C GLN A 222 6.82 0.87 33.12
N LYS A 223 6.67 1.27 31.86
CA LYS A 223 6.52 2.70 31.50
C LYS A 223 5.29 3.32 32.15
N VAL A 224 4.14 2.64 32.12
CA VAL A 224 2.90 3.11 32.74
C VAL A 224 3.09 3.26 34.27
N ILE A 225 3.66 2.25 34.92
CA ILE A 225 3.92 2.27 36.36
C ILE A 225 4.88 3.43 36.73
N SER A 226 5.94 3.60 35.93
CA SER A 226 6.92 4.68 36.18
C SER A 226 6.30 6.08 35.98
N PHE A 227 5.46 6.23 34.96
CA PHE A 227 4.74 7.49 34.73
C PHE A 227 3.86 7.85 35.92
N VAL A 228 3.06 6.93 36.42
CA VAL A 228 2.19 7.15 37.60
C VAL A 228 2.97 7.42 38.86
N LYS A 229 4.17 6.82 39.04
CA LYS A 229 5.00 7.03 40.23
C LYS A 229 5.77 8.35 40.21
N ASN A 230 6.18 8.83 39.04
CA ASN A 230 7.08 9.96 38.91
C ASN A 230 6.38 11.28 38.57
N GLU A 231 5.16 11.21 37.99
CA GLU A 231 4.39 12.38 37.63
C GLU A 231 2.97 12.23 38.19
N GLY A 232 2.70 12.94 39.29
CA GLY A 232 1.33 13.33 39.54
C GLY A 232 0.87 14.16 38.34
N TYR A 233 -0.24 13.81 37.70
CA TYR A 233 -0.87 14.43 36.55
C TYR A 233 -0.35 15.81 36.18
N PRO A 234 0.16 16.07 34.96
CA PRO A 234 0.22 17.44 34.50
C PRO A 234 -1.23 17.95 34.40
N VAL A 235 -1.53 19.01 35.17
CA VAL A 235 -2.75 19.78 35.09
C VAL A 235 -2.88 20.46 33.73
#